data_91115f6db14c736c2f44279949fccfa5
#
_entry.id   91115f6db14c736c2f44279949fccfa5
#
_cell.length_a   1.000
_cell.length_b   1.000
_cell.length_c   1.000
_cell.angle_alpha   90.00
_cell.angle_beta   90.00
_cell.angle_gamma   90.00
#
_symmetry.space_group_name_H-M   'P 1'
#
loop_
_entity.id
_entity.type
_entity.pdbx_description
1 polymer ?
#
loop_
_entity_poly.entity_id
_entity_poly.type
_entity_poly.pdbx_seq_one_letter_code
_entity_poly.pdbx_strand_id
1 'polypeptide(L)'
;MKRRTMLSLLASLPAATAFSKESGALVLGQSAPNTGPSAQLGIQLNRGARLYFDKINAAGGINGQKIELRMLDDGYEPARAKANTATFLNDDVFALFGYVGTPTSLASLPLIKDSGIPFFGPFTGAMALRQPALRNVFHVRASYDDETALIVNQLHNLGLKKIAVFRQNDSYGQAGLDGVTKALKALDLAPVAVGTVERNTTKVEDAVKAIVAAQPDGVVQISSYKSCAAFIRSARKSGYGGQFFNVSFVGTKALSDELDKDALGVVVSQVMPYPFSPAVPIVRDYLDAVKAAGGDATANYSSLEGYVDARVFVEGLRRGRSNTREGLASGLESLQHVDFD
;
A
#
# COMPACT_ATOMS: atom_id res chain seq x y z
N MET A 1 37.81 -22.16 80.43
CA MET A 1 36.99 -21.29 79.56
C MET A 1 37.54 -21.39 78.16
N LYS A 2 36.85 -22.13 77.25
CA LYS A 2 37.27 -22.33 75.87
C LYS A 2 36.24 -21.60 74.98
N ARG A 3 36.67 -20.51 74.27
CA ARG A 3 35.87 -19.79 73.30
C ARG A 3 35.81 -20.58 71.96
N ARG A 4 34.61 -20.95 71.51
CA ARG A 4 34.37 -21.56 70.23
C ARG A 4 34.09 -20.38 69.20
N THR A 5 34.96 -20.28 68.22
CA THR A 5 34.79 -19.37 67.04
C THR A 5 33.93 -20.07 66.02
N MET A 6 32.77 -19.55 65.74
CA MET A 6 31.93 -19.98 64.60
C MET A 6 32.41 -19.29 63.30
N LEU A 7 32.87 -20.04 62.33
CA LEU A 7 33.11 -19.58 60.96
C LEU A 7 31.78 -19.65 60.18
N SER A 8 31.32 -18.50 59.75
CA SER A 8 30.17 -18.39 58.81
C SER A 8 30.69 -18.52 57.37
N LEU A 9 30.36 -19.63 56.71
CA LEU A 9 30.58 -19.79 55.28
C LEU A 9 29.48 -19.02 54.53
N LEU A 10 29.82 -17.90 53.86
CA LEU A 10 28.98 -17.26 52.86
C LEU A 10 29.12 -18.04 51.54
N ALA A 11 28.08 -18.78 51.17
CA ALA A 11 27.96 -19.39 49.86
C ALA A 11 27.57 -18.31 48.85
N SER A 12 28.51 -17.86 48.01
CA SER A 12 28.25 -17.03 46.84
C SER A 12 27.63 -17.89 45.75
N LEU A 13 26.31 -17.74 45.51
CA LEU A 13 25.66 -18.25 44.30
C LEU A 13 26.17 -17.46 43.08
N PRO A 14 26.66 -18.13 42.04
CA PRO A 14 26.90 -17.44 40.76
C PRO A 14 25.56 -17.01 40.17
N ALA A 15 25.38 -15.72 39.98
CA ALA A 15 24.29 -15.21 39.14
C ALA A 15 24.50 -15.74 37.71
N ALA A 16 23.71 -16.73 37.33
CA ALA A 16 23.63 -17.15 35.94
C ALA A 16 23.03 -15.99 35.14
N THR A 17 23.90 -15.22 34.48
CA THR A 17 23.50 -14.33 33.43
C THR A 17 22.91 -15.21 32.33
N ALA A 18 21.57 -15.27 32.27
CA ALA A 18 20.88 -15.85 31.14
C ALA A 18 21.28 -14.99 29.90
N PHE A 19 22.21 -15.49 29.09
CA PHE A 19 22.42 -15.01 27.76
C PHE A 19 21.10 -15.23 27.02
N SER A 20 20.28 -14.19 26.95
CA SER A 20 19.18 -14.13 26.01
C SER A 20 19.81 -14.29 24.63
N LYS A 21 19.58 -15.45 24.00
CA LYS A 21 19.90 -15.67 22.60
C LYS A 21 19.21 -14.52 21.85
N GLU A 22 19.97 -13.61 21.27
CA GLU A 22 19.42 -12.56 20.42
C GLU A 22 18.53 -13.26 19.39
N SER A 23 17.22 -13.21 19.58
CA SER A 23 16.29 -13.74 18.62
C SER A 23 16.43 -12.86 17.39
N GLY A 24 16.78 -13.45 16.24
CA GLY A 24 16.97 -12.70 14.98
C GLY A 24 15.80 -11.76 14.69
N ALA A 25 16.02 -10.74 13.90
CA ALA A 25 14.95 -9.81 13.51
C ALA A 25 13.83 -10.53 12.74
N LEU A 26 12.60 -10.02 12.86
CA LEU A 26 11.50 -10.38 11.97
C LEU A 26 11.71 -9.68 10.63
N VAL A 27 12.23 -10.41 9.65
CA VAL A 27 12.52 -9.85 8.32
C VAL A 27 11.26 -9.89 7.46
N LEU A 28 10.83 -8.73 6.98
CA LEU A 28 9.71 -8.56 6.04
C LEU A 28 10.26 -8.30 4.64
N GLY A 29 9.77 -9.03 3.64
CA GLY A 29 10.13 -8.83 2.24
C GLY A 29 9.15 -7.90 1.54
N GLN A 30 9.64 -6.81 0.93
CA GLN A 30 8.85 -5.89 0.12
C GLN A 30 9.36 -5.87 -1.31
N SER A 31 8.54 -6.26 -2.29
CA SER A 31 8.78 -5.99 -3.71
C SER A 31 7.96 -4.80 -4.14
N ALA A 32 8.62 -3.72 -4.52
CA ALA A 32 7.97 -2.47 -4.88
C ALA A 32 8.88 -1.63 -5.78
N PRO A 33 8.34 -0.73 -6.63
CA PRO A 33 9.16 0.12 -7.49
C PRO A 33 9.95 1.13 -6.65
N ASN A 34 11.27 1.09 -6.79
CA ASN A 34 12.21 2.08 -6.26
C ASN A 34 12.87 2.87 -7.39
N THR A 35 12.72 2.39 -8.62
CA THR A 35 13.19 3.02 -9.85
C THR A 35 12.06 3.06 -10.89
N GLY A 36 12.28 3.81 -11.98
CA GLY A 36 11.35 3.89 -13.08
C GLY A 36 10.17 4.86 -12.88
N PRO A 37 9.19 4.85 -13.81
CA PRO A 37 8.10 5.82 -13.84
C PRO A 37 7.15 5.77 -12.65
N SER A 38 7.07 4.64 -11.95
CA SER A 38 6.17 4.43 -10.79
C SER A 38 6.92 4.45 -9.44
N ALA A 39 8.20 4.84 -9.40
CA ALA A 39 9.08 4.76 -8.24
C ALA A 39 8.49 5.41 -6.97
N GLN A 40 7.83 6.56 -7.10
CA GLN A 40 7.31 7.27 -5.92
C GLN A 40 6.27 6.46 -5.14
N LEU A 41 5.53 5.55 -5.78
CA LEU A 41 4.56 4.71 -5.08
C LEU A 41 5.25 3.78 -4.07
N GLY A 42 6.31 3.09 -4.51
CA GLY A 42 7.07 2.19 -3.63
C GLY A 42 7.89 2.94 -2.58
N ILE A 43 8.57 4.02 -2.99
CA ILE A 43 9.40 4.84 -2.08
C ILE A 43 8.57 5.40 -0.94
N GLN A 44 7.39 5.99 -1.22
CA GLN A 44 6.57 6.61 -0.19
C GLN A 44 5.91 5.56 0.73
N LEU A 45 5.42 4.44 0.18
CA LEU A 45 4.86 3.35 0.99
C LEU A 45 5.92 2.77 1.95
N ASN A 46 7.13 2.47 1.43
CA ASN A 46 8.25 1.97 2.24
C ASN A 46 8.64 2.97 3.34
N ARG A 47 8.75 4.25 2.99
CA ARG A 47 9.09 5.31 3.96
C ARG A 47 8.07 5.34 5.11
N GLY A 48 6.78 5.33 4.80
CA GLY A 48 5.72 5.33 5.81
C GLY A 48 5.79 4.11 6.74
N ALA A 49 5.98 2.91 6.18
CA ALA A 49 6.11 1.70 6.96
C ALA A 49 7.33 1.74 7.89
N ARG A 50 8.48 2.22 7.40
CA ARG A 50 9.69 2.39 8.21
C ARG A 50 9.49 3.35 9.37
N LEU A 51 8.80 4.48 9.18
CA LEU A 51 8.51 5.41 10.27
C LEU A 51 7.85 4.72 11.47
N TYR A 52 6.94 3.79 11.23
CA TYR A 52 6.30 3.05 12.31
C TYR A 52 7.19 1.92 12.85
N PHE A 53 7.81 1.13 11.99
CA PHE A 53 8.70 0.04 12.43
C PHE A 53 9.90 0.56 13.23
N ASP A 54 10.50 1.68 12.84
CA ASP A 54 11.61 2.29 13.58
C ASP A 54 11.18 2.76 14.98
N LYS A 55 9.95 3.34 15.10
CA LYS A 55 9.33 3.67 16.39
C LYS A 55 9.21 2.43 17.30
N ILE A 56 8.73 1.30 16.74
CA ILE A 56 8.59 0.05 17.47
C ILE A 56 9.95 -0.53 17.85
N ASN A 57 10.91 -0.51 16.93
CA ASN A 57 12.27 -1.00 17.16
C ASN A 57 13.02 -0.21 18.24
N ALA A 58 12.82 1.11 18.29
CA ALA A 58 13.36 1.97 19.35
C ALA A 58 12.76 1.66 20.72
N ALA A 59 11.51 1.16 20.77
CA ALA A 59 10.85 0.71 21.99
C ALA A 59 11.17 -0.74 22.40
N GLY A 60 12.14 -1.41 21.72
CA GLY A 60 12.55 -2.77 22.03
C GLY A 60 11.98 -3.85 21.12
N GLY A 61 11.25 -3.48 20.07
CA GLY A 61 10.65 -4.42 19.10
C GLY A 61 9.37 -5.09 19.61
N ILE A 62 9.02 -6.21 19.03
CA ILE A 62 7.89 -7.05 19.43
C ILE A 62 8.42 -8.32 20.07
N ASN A 63 8.05 -8.57 21.32
CA ASN A 63 8.57 -9.69 22.12
C ASN A 63 10.11 -9.77 22.08
N GLY A 64 10.81 -8.62 22.10
CA GLY A 64 12.26 -8.51 22.06
C GLY A 64 12.89 -8.67 20.67
N GLN A 65 12.10 -8.88 19.61
CA GLN A 65 12.58 -8.95 18.23
C GLN A 65 12.33 -7.64 17.48
N LYS A 66 13.35 -7.16 16.79
CA LYS A 66 13.21 -6.02 15.88
C LYS A 66 12.54 -6.44 14.57
N ILE A 67 11.89 -5.48 13.90
CA ILE A 67 11.31 -5.67 12.57
C ILE A 67 12.25 -5.05 11.55
N GLU A 68 12.65 -5.80 10.55
CA GLU A 68 13.44 -5.34 9.41
C GLU A 68 12.60 -5.38 8.14
N LEU A 69 12.40 -4.24 7.48
CA LEU A 69 11.73 -4.17 6.18
C LEU A 69 12.78 -4.14 5.07
N ARG A 70 12.96 -5.28 4.38
CA ARG A 70 13.87 -5.44 3.26
C ARG A 70 13.15 -5.23 1.93
N MET A 71 13.49 -4.16 1.20
CA MET A 71 12.89 -3.83 -0.08
C MET A 71 13.79 -4.28 -1.23
N LEU A 72 13.20 -4.95 -2.22
CA LEU A 72 13.79 -5.22 -3.52
C LEU A 72 13.02 -4.45 -4.61
N ASP A 73 13.77 -3.74 -5.45
CA ASP A 73 13.20 -2.97 -6.55
C ASP A 73 12.66 -3.88 -7.65
N ASP A 74 11.38 -3.74 -7.99
CA ASP A 74 10.78 -4.41 -9.13
C ASP A 74 10.53 -3.49 -10.33
N GLY A 75 10.74 -2.18 -10.19
CA GLY A 75 10.46 -1.20 -11.25
C GLY A 75 9.03 -1.22 -11.75
N TYR A 76 8.10 -1.76 -10.97
CA TYR A 76 6.71 -2.01 -11.34
C TYR A 76 6.58 -3.04 -12.48
N GLU A 77 7.50 -4.02 -12.56
CA GLU A 77 7.52 -5.08 -13.55
C GLU A 77 7.17 -6.45 -12.94
N PRO A 78 6.09 -7.14 -13.42
CA PRO A 78 5.60 -8.40 -12.83
C PRO A 78 6.66 -9.50 -12.76
N ALA A 79 7.50 -9.61 -13.80
CA ALA A 79 8.54 -10.63 -13.83
C ALA A 79 9.59 -10.42 -12.73
N ARG A 80 9.96 -9.13 -12.47
CA ARG A 80 10.89 -8.77 -11.39
C ARG A 80 10.26 -8.99 -10.02
N ALA A 81 8.99 -8.62 -9.83
CA ALA A 81 8.28 -8.89 -8.59
C ALA A 81 8.20 -10.39 -8.26
N LYS A 82 7.94 -11.24 -9.27
CA LYS A 82 7.97 -12.69 -9.12
C LYS A 82 9.37 -13.19 -8.73
N ALA A 83 10.44 -12.70 -9.35
CA ALA A 83 11.81 -13.05 -9.00
C ALA A 83 12.17 -12.60 -7.57
N ASN A 84 11.82 -11.37 -7.18
CA ASN A 84 11.99 -10.87 -5.81
C ASN A 84 11.27 -11.76 -4.79
N THR A 85 10.05 -12.21 -5.12
CA THR A 85 9.27 -13.11 -4.26
C THR A 85 9.99 -14.45 -4.08
N ALA A 86 10.52 -15.05 -5.15
CA ALA A 86 11.31 -16.27 -5.05
C ALA A 86 12.54 -16.08 -4.15
N THR A 87 13.24 -14.94 -4.25
CA THR A 87 14.36 -14.59 -3.38
C THR A 87 13.92 -14.52 -1.91
N PHE A 88 12.82 -13.83 -1.61
CA PHE A 88 12.31 -13.74 -0.25
C PHE A 88 11.89 -15.09 0.35
N LEU A 89 11.29 -15.97 -0.46
CA LEU A 89 10.92 -17.31 -0.02
C LEU A 89 12.16 -18.17 0.26
N ASN A 90 13.21 -18.08 -0.59
CA ASN A 90 14.48 -18.78 -0.37
C ASN A 90 15.21 -18.29 0.89
N ASP A 91 15.10 -17.00 1.19
CA ASP A 91 15.69 -16.37 2.38
C ASP A 91 14.81 -16.56 3.63
N ASP A 92 13.71 -17.30 3.52
CA ASP A 92 12.76 -17.60 4.59
C ASP A 92 12.31 -16.36 5.37
N VAL A 93 12.00 -15.26 4.68
CA VAL A 93 11.51 -14.03 5.34
C VAL A 93 10.21 -14.33 6.10
N PHE A 94 9.99 -13.61 7.20
CA PHE A 94 8.86 -13.85 8.09
C PHE A 94 7.49 -13.62 7.41
N ALA A 95 7.37 -12.54 6.63
CA ALA A 95 6.17 -12.21 5.85
C ALA A 95 6.54 -11.38 4.62
N LEU A 96 5.66 -11.35 3.63
CA LEU A 96 5.70 -10.39 2.52
C LEU A 96 4.82 -9.20 2.88
N PHE A 97 5.34 -7.99 2.68
CA PHE A 97 4.70 -6.76 3.15
C PHE A 97 4.66 -5.69 2.05
N GLY A 98 3.51 -5.05 1.84
CA GLY A 98 3.43 -3.81 1.08
C GLY A 98 3.90 -3.91 -0.37
N TYR A 99 3.59 -5.00 -1.09
CA TYR A 99 3.85 -5.10 -2.53
C TYR A 99 3.04 -4.07 -3.29
N VAL A 100 3.63 -3.44 -4.30
CA VAL A 100 2.96 -2.37 -5.04
C VAL A 100 2.42 -2.86 -6.37
N GLY A 101 1.10 -2.79 -6.51
CA GLY A 101 0.39 -2.98 -7.76
C GLY A 101 -0.28 -4.33 -7.97
N THR A 102 -1.31 -4.32 -8.80
CA THR A 102 -2.07 -5.53 -9.16
C THR A 102 -1.25 -6.51 -9.98
N PRO A 103 -0.61 -6.10 -11.10
CA PRO A 103 0.11 -7.04 -11.97
C PRO A 103 1.32 -7.68 -11.27
N THR A 104 2.02 -6.95 -10.42
CA THR A 104 3.16 -7.41 -9.63
C THR A 104 2.72 -8.41 -8.54
N SER A 105 1.66 -8.08 -7.81
CA SER A 105 1.08 -8.97 -6.78
C SER A 105 0.53 -10.27 -7.38
N LEU A 106 -0.21 -10.18 -8.50
CA LEU A 106 -0.75 -11.35 -9.17
C LEU A 106 0.33 -12.25 -9.76
N ALA A 107 1.42 -11.70 -10.30
CA ALA A 107 2.56 -12.48 -10.79
C ALA A 107 3.27 -13.26 -9.67
N SER A 108 3.25 -12.73 -8.46
CA SER A 108 3.85 -13.34 -7.26
C SER A 108 2.92 -14.37 -6.61
N LEU A 109 1.60 -14.23 -6.78
CA LEU A 109 0.58 -15.03 -6.10
C LEU A 109 0.76 -16.55 -6.22
N PRO A 110 1.13 -17.13 -7.39
CA PRO A 110 1.37 -18.58 -7.49
C PRO A 110 2.45 -19.10 -6.54
N LEU A 111 3.48 -18.30 -6.24
CA LEU A 111 4.54 -18.65 -5.29
C LEU A 111 4.08 -18.50 -3.84
N ILE A 112 3.19 -17.55 -3.58
CA ILE A 112 2.70 -17.20 -2.24
C ILE A 112 1.64 -18.19 -1.78
N LYS A 113 0.74 -18.60 -2.67
CA LYS A 113 -0.47 -19.35 -2.35
C LYS A 113 -0.19 -20.65 -1.58
N ASP A 114 0.86 -21.36 -1.96
CA ASP A 114 1.19 -22.68 -1.40
C ASP A 114 2.35 -22.63 -0.39
N SER A 115 2.92 -21.45 -0.14
CA SER A 115 4.07 -21.27 0.74
C SER A 115 3.70 -21.14 2.23
N GLY A 116 2.45 -20.83 2.53
CA GLY A 116 2.00 -20.49 3.89
C GLY A 116 2.54 -19.15 4.43
N ILE A 117 3.33 -18.41 3.63
CA ILE A 117 3.85 -17.10 4.05
C ILE A 117 2.73 -16.05 4.08
N PRO A 118 2.58 -15.25 5.15
CA PRO A 118 1.64 -14.14 5.15
C PRO A 118 2.01 -13.10 4.09
N PHE A 119 1.03 -12.70 3.28
CA PHE A 119 1.13 -11.61 2.31
C PHE A 119 0.25 -10.45 2.77
N PHE A 120 0.88 -9.44 3.35
CA PHE A 120 0.20 -8.38 4.08
C PHE A 120 0.25 -7.04 3.35
N GLY A 121 -0.88 -6.33 3.33
CA GLY A 121 -1.00 -4.95 2.88
C GLY A 121 -0.58 -4.71 1.42
N PRO A 122 -0.96 -5.55 0.42
CA PRO A 122 -0.63 -5.23 -0.96
C PRO A 122 -1.27 -3.91 -1.36
N PHE A 123 -0.47 -2.97 -1.87
CA PHE A 123 -0.90 -1.65 -2.34
C PHE A 123 -1.67 -1.79 -3.66
N THR A 124 -2.84 -2.40 -3.56
CA THR A 124 -3.81 -2.59 -4.66
C THR A 124 -5.20 -2.90 -4.13
N GLY A 125 -6.23 -2.34 -4.79
CA GLY A 125 -7.63 -2.61 -4.49
C GLY A 125 -8.25 -3.74 -5.32
N ALA A 126 -7.47 -4.51 -6.09
CA ALA A 126 -7.99 -5.49 -7.03
C ALA A 126 -8.73 -6.66 -6.36
N MET A 127 -9.94 -6.96 -6.83
CA MET A 127 -10.77 -8.05 -6.34
C MET A 127 -10.14 -9.42 -6.55
N ALA A 128 -9.29 -9.60 -7.57
CA ALA A 128 -8.60 -10.86 -7.85
C ALA A 128 -7.64 -11.33 -6.73
N LEU A 129 -7.25 -10.44 -5.80
CA LEU A 129 -6.51 -10.78 -4.58
C LEU A 129 -7.42 -11.01 -3.37
N ARG A 130 -8.73 -10.79 -3.48
CA ARG A 130 -9.72 -10.83 -2.40
C ARG A 130 -10.75 -11.94 -2.58
N GLN A 131 -11.04 -12.31 -3.83
CA GLN A 131 -12.05 -13.31 -4.16
C GLN A 131 -11.51 -14.28 -5.24
N PRO A 132 -11.54 -15.61 -4.97
CA PRO A 132 -11.91 -16.22 -3.69
C PRO A 132 -10.94 -15.82 -2.58
N ALA A 133 -11.41 -15.85 -1.32
CA ALA A 133 -10.57 -15.50 -0.18
C ALA A 133 -9.33 -16.40 -0.09
N LEU A 134 -8.18 -15.77 0.08
CA LEU A 134 -6.88 -16.43 0.23
C LEU A 134 -6.45 -16.31 1.70
N ARG A 135 -6.28 -17.43 2.38
CA ARG A 135 -6.04 -17.48 3.82
C ARG A 135 -4.81 -16.71 4.31
N ASN A 136 -3.81 -16.55 3.44
CA ASN A 136 -2.56 -15.90 3.77
C ASN A 136 -2.42 -14.49 3.19
N VAL A 137 -3.50 -13.92 2.60
CA VAL A 137 -3.51 -12.57 2.03
C VAL A 137 -4.38 -11.64 2.87
N PHE A 138 -3.78 -10.59 3.41
CA PHE A 138 -4.43 -9.64 4.31
C PHE A 138 -4.42 -8.24 3.69
N HIS A 139 -5.56 -7.57 3.68
CA HIS A 139 -5.74 -6.26 3.06
C HIS A 139 -6.07 -5.20 4.11
N VAL A 140 -5.54 -4.01 3.94
CA VAL A 140 -5.85 -2.83 4.77
C VAL A 140 -6.71 -1.83 3.98
N ARG A 141 -6.33 -1.55 2.74
CA ARG A 141 -7.05 -0.59 1.89
C ARG A 141 -8.38 -1.12 1.35
N ALA A 142 -9.31 -0.21 0.98
CA ALA A 142 -10.53 -0.51 0.26
C ALA A 142 -10.29 -1.16 -1.12
N SER A 143 -11.32 -1.78 -1.68
CA SER A 143 -11.24 -2.35 -3.03
C SER A 143 -11.40 -1.28 -4.11
N TYR A 144 -10.98 -1.60 -5.35
CA TYR A 144 -11.27 -0.74 -6.50
C TYR A 144 -12.77 -0.69 -6.81
N ASP A 145 -13.52 -1.74 -6.49
CA ASP A 145 -14.97 -1.73 -6.59
C ASP A 145 -15.58 -0.63 -5.71
N ASP A 146 -15.10 -0.49 -4.46
CA ASP A 146 -15.55 0.55 -3.53
C ASP A 146 -15.15 1.95 -4.02
N GLU A 147 -13.89 2.13 -4.42
CA GLU A 147 -13.40 3.43 -4.89
C GLU A 147 -14.11 3.89 -6.18
N THR A 148 -14.26 3.00 -7.14
CA THR A 148 -14.91 3.34 -8.42
C THR A 148 -16.41 3.56 -8.26
N ALA A 149 -17.07 2.83 -7.35
CA ALA A 149 -18.47 3.09 -7.02
C ALA A 149 -18.63 4.47 -6.38
N LEU A 150 -17.73 4.88 -5.48
CA LEU A 150 -17.73 6.22 -4.90
C LEU A 150 -17.57 7.30 -5.98
N ILE A 151 -16.60 7.14 -6.90
CA ILE A 151 -16.34 8.08 -7.98
C ILE A 151 -17.55 8.19 -8.92
N VAL A 152 -18.10 7.05 -9.36
CA VAL A 152 -19.24 7.02 -10.30
C VAL A 152 -20.49 7.63 -9.67
N ASN A 153 -20.78 7.31 -8.39
CA ASN A 153 -21.89 7.91 -7.67
C ASN A 153 -21.72 9.43 -7.51
N GLN A 154 -20.51 9.91 -7.22
CA GLN A 154 -20.24 11.35 -7.15
C GLN A 154 -20.47 12.04 -8.50
N LEU A 155 -19.95 11.47 -9.59
CA LEU A 155 -20.19 11.98 -10.94
C LEU A 155 -21.68 12.02 -11.28
N HIS A 156 -22.40 10.93 -11.00
CA HIS A 156 -23.84 10.83 -11.25
C HIS A 156 -24.64 11.88 -10.48
N ASN A 157 -24.32 12.09 -9.20
CA ASN A 157 -24.98 13.08 -8.34
C ASN A 157 -24.73 14.53 -8.82
N LEU A 158 -23.60 14.77 -9.48
CA LEU A 158 -23.30 16.04 -10.16
C LEU A 158 -23.96 16.18 -11.53
N GLY A 159 -24.73 15.18 -11.98
CA GLY A 159 -25.37 15.16 -13.29
C GLY A 159 -24.43 14.77 -14.43
N LEU A 160 -23.20 14.36 -14.16
CA LEU A 160 -22.19 13.98 -15.13
C LEU A 160 -22.35 12.49 -15.47
N LYS A 161 -22.98 12.19 -16.60
CA LYS A 161 -23.40 10.82 -16.97
C LYS A 161 -22.58 10.18 -18.08
N LYS A 162 -21.93 10.99 -18.91
CA LYS A 162 -21.04 10.50 -19.98
C LYS A 162 -19.65 10.27 -19.38
N ILE A 163 -19.38 9.07 -18.89
CA ILE A 163 -18.13 8.73 -18.22
C ILE A 163 -17.27 7.89 -19.16
N ALA A 164 -16.03 8.35 -19.40
CA ALA A 164 -15.00 7.58 -20.09
C ALA A 164 -13.98 7.01 -19.09
N VAL A 165 -13.26 5.99 -19.51
CA VAL A 165 -12.21 5.35 -18.72
C VAL A 165 -10.88 5.42 -19.45
N PHE A 166 -9.87 6.02 -18.81
CA PHE A 166 -8.47 5.90 -19.20
C PHE A 166 -7.78 4.89 -18.30
N ARG A 167 -7.20 3.83 -18.85
CA ARG A 167 -6.65 2.75 -18.04
C ARG A 167 -5.30 2.25 -18.53
N GLN A 168 -4.51 1.72 -17.61
CA GLN A 168 -3.32 0.91 -17.90
C GLN A 168 -3.74 -0.39 -18.60
N ASN A 169 -3.00 -0.82 -19.63
CA ASN A 169 -3.32 -2.02 -20.41
C ASN A 169 -2.78 -3.30 -19.74
N ASP A 170 -3.30 -3.58 -18.53
CA ASP A 170 -2.98 -4.78 -17.76
C ASP A 170 -4.07 -5.08 -16.71
N SER A 171 -3.78 -6.01 -15.79
CA SER A 171 -4.72 -6.43 -14.74
C SER A 171 -5.11 -5.31 -13.76
N TYR A 172 -4.27 -4.29 -13.56
CA TYR A 172 -4.65 -3.12 -12.76
C TYR A 172 -5.72 -2.28 -13.45
N GLY A 173 -5.44 -1.89 -14.68
CA GLY A 173 -6.42 -1.11 -15.44
C GLY A 173 -7.70 -1.89 -15.74
N GLN A 174 -7.61 -3.22 -15.90
CA GLN A 174 -8.79 -4.06 -16.05
C GLN A 174 -9.64 -4.09 -14.78
N ALA A 175 -9.02 -4.29 -13.61
CA ALA A 175 -9.73 -4.30 -12.33
C ALA A 175 -10.49 -2.98 -12.06
N GLY A 176 -9.89 -1.83 -12.39
CA GLY A 176 -10.57 -0.56 -12.26
C GLY A 176 -11.69 -0.36 -13.30
N LEU A 177 -11.49 -0.78 -14.57
CA LEU A 177 -12.54 -0.75 -15.60
C LEU A 177 -13.74 -1.60 -15.20
N ASP A 178 -13.49 -2.80 -14.63
CA ASP A 178 -14.55 -3.69 -14.17
C ASP A 178 -15.36 -3.03 -13.04
N GLY A 179 -14.69 -2.38 -12.09
CA GLY A 179 -15.35 -1.64 -11.02
C GLY A 179 -16.16 -0.44 -11.52
N VAL A 180 -15.62 0.38 -12.44
CA VAL A 180 -16.37 1.48 -13.07
C VAL A 180 -17.57 0.95 -13.85
N THR A 181 -17.40 -0.12 -14.63
CA THR A 181 -18.47 -0.72 -15.42
C THR A 181 -19.58 -1.26 -14.54
N LYS A 182 -19.21 -1.93 -13.45
CA LYS A 182 -20.16 -2.45 -12.44
C LYS A 182 -20.96 -1.32 -11.80
N ALA A 183 -20.30 -0.22 -11.42
CA ALA A 183 -20.96 0.93 -10.80
C ALA A 183 -21.89 1.66 -11.79
N LEU A 184 -21.46 1.87 -13.04
CA LEU A 184 -22.29 2.48 -14.09
C LEU A 184 -23.51 1.61 -14.43
N LYS A 185 -23.33 0.29 -14.52
CA LYS A 185 -24.43 -0.65 -14.79
C LYS A 185 -25.52 -0.60 -13.71
N ALA A 186 -25.16 -0.35 -12.46
CA ALA A 186 -26.16 -0.17 -11.38
C ALA A 186 -27.02 1.11 -11.56
N LEU A 187 -26.60 2.02 -12.46
CA LEU A 187 -27.28 3.26 -12.82
C LEU A 187 -27.86 3.21 -14.24
N ASP A 188 -27.92 2.02 -14.86
CA ASP A 188 -28.31 1.82 -16.27
C ASP A 188 -27.43 2.60 -17.28
N LEU A 189 -26.16 2.77 -16.93
CA LEU A 189 -25.16 3.46 -17.75
C LEU A 189 -24.01 2.51 -18.15
N ALA A 190 -23.22 2.95 -19.12
CA ALA A 190 -21.98 2.27 -19.51
C ALA A 190 -20.87 3.31 -19.81
N PRO A 191 -19.59 2.91 -19.80
CA PRO A 191 -18.53 3.81 -20.25
C PRO A 191 -18.74 4.24 -21.70
N VAL A 192 -18.67 5.56 -21.98
CA VAL A 192 -18.85 6.10 -23.34
C VAL A 192 -17.62 5.91 -24.23
N ALA A 193 -16.44 5.74 -23.61
CA ALA A 193 -15.19 5.41 -24.30
C ALA A 193 -14.22 4.76 -23.30
N VAL A 194 -13.30 3.94 -23.81
CA VAL A 194 -12.17 3.38 -23.06
C VAL A 194 -10.90 3.64 -23.86
N GLY A 195 -9.92 4.28 -23.23
CA GLY A 195 -8.57 4.47 -23.76
C GLY A 195 -7.53 3.74 -22.93
N THR A 196 -6.48 3.24 -23.55
CA THR A 196 -5.44 2.47 -22.87
C THR A 196 -4.05 3.08 -23.00
N VAL A 197 -3.20 2.82 -22.02
CA VAL A 197 -1.77 3.13 -22.04
C VAL A 197 -0.99 1.92 -21.56
N GLU A 198 0.14 1.64 -22.19
CA GLU A 198 1.03 0.56 -21.71
C GLU A 198 1.68 0.94 -20.38
N ARG A 199 1.85 -0.07 -19.48
CA ARG A 199 2.50 0.12 -18.19
C ARG A 199 3.87 0.78 -18.36
N ASN A 200 4.21 1.68 -17.42
CA ASN A 200 5.48 2.41 -17.39
C ASN A 200 5.74 3.28 -18.63
N THR A 201 4.71 3.66 -19.41
CA THR A 201 4.84 4.57 -20.54
C THR A 201 3.93 5.81 -20.39
N THR A 202 4.18 6.80 -21.22
CA THR A 202 3.38 8.04 -21.33
C THR A 202 2.83 8.25 -22.74
N LYS A 203 2.78 7.17 -23.54
CA LYS A 203 2.24 7.19 -24.91
C LYS A 203 0.71 7.16 -24.84
N VAL A 204 0.09 8.32 -24.76
CA VAL A 204 -1.35 8.47 -24.46
C VAL A 204 -2.18 8.98 -25.65
N GLU A 205 -1.55 9.24 -26.77
CA GLU A 205 -2.14 9.95 -27.93
C GLU A 205 -3.40 9.25 -28.46
N ASP A 206 -3.35 7.91 -28.62
CA ASP A 206 -4.48 7.12 -29.11
C ASP A 206 -5.63 7.11 -28.08
N ALA A 207 -5.30 7.01 -26.79
CA ALA A 207 -6.29 7.08 -25.71
C ALA A 207 -6.96 8.45 -25.65
N VAL A 208 -6.18 9.54 -25.80
CA VAL A 208 -6.69 10.90 -25.84
C VAL A 208 -7.64 11.08 -27.04
N LYS A 209 -7.22 10.66 -28.23
CA LYS A 209 -8.06 10.75 -29.45
C LYS A 209 -9.40 10.03 -29.27
N ALA A 210 -9.36 8.78 -28.75
CA ALA A 210 -10.58 7.99 -28.58
C ALA A 210 -11.52 8.60 -27.53
N ILE A 211 -10.97 9.05 -26.38
CA ILE A 211 -11.77 9.58 -25.27
C ILE A 211 -12.31 10.96 -25.60
N VAL A 212 -11.49 11.87 -26.12
CA VAL A 212 -11.95 13.25 -26.46
C VAL A 212 -13.00 13.24 -27.55
N ALA A 213 -12.91 12.35 -28.54
CA ALA A 213 -13.92 12.21 -29.60
C ALA A 213 -15.30 11.80 -29.04
N ALA A 214 -15.38 11.08 -27.93
CA ALA A 214 -16.63 10.69 -27.29
C ALA A 214 -17.26 11.81 -26.44
N GLN A 215 -16.59 12.94 -26.27
CA GLN A 215 -17.02 14.10 -25.47
C GLN A 215 -17.60 13.70 -24.11
N PRO A 216 -16.82 13.02 -23.22
CA PRO A 216 -17.30 12.64 -21.91
C PRO A 216 -17.42 13.84 -20.99
N ASP A 217 -18.33 13.77 -20.01
CA ASP A 217 -18.43 14.73 -18.92
C ASP A 217 -17.26 14.58 -17.94
N GLY A 218 -16.79 13.32 -17.73
CA GLY A 218 -15.70 13.00 -16.86
C GLY A 218 -14.91 11.78 -17.33
N VAL A 219 -13.63 11.73 -16.98
CA VAL A 219 -12.72 10.60 -17.24
C VAL A 219 -12.25 10.01 -15.93
N VAL A 220 -12.54 8.73 -15.72
CA VAL A 220 -11.96 7.95 -14.60
C VAL A 220 -10.64 7.38 -15.06
N GLN A 221 -9.55 7.71 -14.35
CA GLN A 221 -8.20 7.33 -14.69
C GLN A 221 -7.69 6.22 -13.76
N ILE A 222 -7.23 5.12 -14.36
CA ILE A 222 -6.74 3.92 -13.67
C ILE A 222 -5.35 3.57 -14.24
N SER A 223 -4.38 4.41 -13.88
CA SER A 223 -2.99 4.25 -14.29
C SER A 223 -2.05 4.90 -13.26
N SER A 224 -0.73 4.83 -13.48
CA SER A 224 0.25 5.49 -12.63
C SER A 224 0.29 7.00 -12.87
N TYR A 225 0.83 7.75 -11.91
CA TYR A 225 0.83 9.22 -11.93
C TYR A 225 1.43 9.83 -13.21
N LYS A 226 2.52 9.28 -13.75
CA LYS A 226 3.13 9.84 -14.98
C LYS A 226 2.24 9.67 -16.19
N SER A 227 1.63 8.50 -16.36
CA SER A 227 0.70 8.23 -17.45
C SER A 227 -0.56 9.08 -17.32
N CYS A 228 -1.11 9.21 -16.09
CA CYS A 228 -2.29 10.06 -15.83
C CYS A 228 -1.99 11.53 -16.10
N ALA A 229 -0.84 12.05 -15.67
CA ALA A 229 -0.43 13.42 -15.94
C ALA A 229 -0.26 13.69 -17.44
N ALA A 230 0.38 12.78 -18.16
CA ALA A 230 0.52 12.88 -19.61
C ALA A 230 -0.84 12.91 -20.32
N PHE A 231 -1.78 12.04 -19.89
CA PHE A 231 -3.13 12.02 -20.43
C PHE A 231 -3.88 13.34 -20.15
N ILE A 232 -3.86 13.85 -18.91
CA ILE A 232 -4.51 15.11 -18.54
C ILE A 232 -4.01 16.27 -19.40
N ARG A 233 -2.69 16.43 -19.52
CA ARG A 233 -2.08 17.50 -20.32
C ARG A 233 -2.46 17.39 -21.80
N SER A 234 -2.37 16.18 -22.37
CA SER A 234 -2.68 15.95 -23.78
C SER A 234 -4.17 16.13 -24.06
N ALA A 235 -5.07 15.67 -23.20
CA ALA A 235 -6.51 15.86 -23.35
C ALA A 235 -6.90 17.34 -23.27
N ARG A 236 -6.36 18.10 -22.31
CA ARG A 236 -6.56 19.56 -22.21
C ARG A 236 -6.07 20.30 -23.45
N LYS A 237 -4.89 19.96 -23.95
CA LYS A 237 -4.33 20.52 -25.18
C LYS A 237 -5.21 20.23 -26.41
N SER A 238 -5.93 19.09 -26.37
CA SER A 238 -6.91 18.71 -27.42
C SER A 238 -8.30 19.35 -27.20
N GLY A 239 -8.42 20.31 -26.27
CA GLY A 239 -9.67 21.05 -26.02
C GLY A 239 -10.64 20.36 -25.04
N TYR A 240 -10.23 19.28 -24.36
CA TYR A 240 -11.09 18.64 -23.37
C TYR A 240 -11.18 19.48 -22.08
N GLY A 241 -12.41 19.91 -21.75
CA GLY A 241 -12.73 20.71 -20.57
C GLY A 241 -13.47 19.97 -19.46
N GLY A 242 -13.64 18.64 -19.56
CA GLY A 242 -14.33 17.83 -18.53
C GLY A 242 -13.48 17.51 -17.31
N GLN A 243 -14.04 16.73 -16.42
CA GLN A 243 -13.43 16.41 -15.12
C GLN A 243 -12.50 15.19 -15.21
N PHE A 244 -11.43 15.17 -14.39
CA PHE A 244 -10.53 14.03 -14.25
C PHE A 244 -10.62 13.47 -12.83
N PHE A 245 -10.96 12.18 -12.73
CA PHE A 245 -11.03 11.43 -11.48
C PHE A 245 -10.01 10.31 -11.52
N ASN A 246 -9.33 10.08 -10.40
CA ASN A 246 -8.31 9.05 -10.27
C ASN A 246 -8.63 8.17 -9.07
N VAL A 247 -8.33 6.87 -9.17
CA VAL A 247 -8.30 5.99 -7.99
C VAL A 247 -7.04 6.26 -7.17
N SER A 248 -7.09 5.99 -5.87
CA SER A 248 -6.02 6.30 -4.90
C SER A 248 -4.63 5.78 -5.27
N PHE A 249 -4.56 4.65 -5.99
CA PHE A 249 -3.30 4.05 -6.45
C PHE A 249 -2.45 5.01 -7.30
N VAL A 250 -3.04 6.01 -7.95
CA VAL A 250 -2.29 7.00 -8.74
C VAL A 250 -1.18 7.68 -7.92
N GLY A 251 -1.35 7.79 -6.60
CA GLY A 251 -0.43 8.49 -5.72
C GLY A 251 -0.59 10.01 -5.80
N THR A 252 -1.47 10.56 -4.96
CA THR A 252 -1.90 11.97 -5.03
C THR A 252 -0.75 12.96 -5.07
N LYS A 253 0.24 12.80 -4.15
CA LYS A 253 1.40 13.71 -4.12
C LYS A 253 2.22 13.57 -5.41
N ALA A 254 2.51 12.34 -5.86
CA ALA A 254 3.27 12.11 -7.07
C ALA A 254 2.57 12.67 -8.32
N LEU A 255 1.24 12.55 -8.40
CA LEU A 255 0.45 13.14 -9.49
C LEU A 255 0.45 14.67 -9.43
N SER A 256 0.28 15.24 -8.23
CA SER A 256 0.32 16.70 -8.04
C SER A 256 1.68 17.28 -8.39
N ASP A 257 2.77 16.65 -7.94
CA ASP A 257 4.13 17.08 -8.25
C ASP A 257 4.42 16.97 -9.77
N GLU A 258 3.93 15.92 -10.43
CA GLU A 258 4.07 15.73 -11.87
C GLU A 258 3.26 16.76 -12.67
N LEU A 259 2.06 17.13 -12.19
CA LEU A 259 1.17 18.07 -12.88
C LEU A 259 1.52 19.55 -12.60
N ASP A 260 2.06 19.86 -11.42
CA ASP A 260 2.29 21.22 -10.96
C ASP A 260 1.02 22.08 -11.12
N LYS A 261 1.08 23.21 -11.84
CA LYS A 261 -0.06 24.09 -12.11
C LYS A 261 -1.23 23.40 -12.83
N ASP A 262 -0.96 22.32 -13.54
CA ASP A 262 -1.98 21.54 -14.23
C ASP A 262 -2.76 20.60 -13.28
N ALA A 263 -2.49 20.59 -11.98
CA ALA A 263 -3.23 19.78 -11.01
C ALA A 263 -4.62 20.32 -10.68
N LEU A 264 -4.91 21.57 -11.01
CA LEU A 264 -6.20 22.21 -10.70
C LEU A 264 -7.37 21.45 -11.35
N GLY A 265 -8.39 21.12 -10.53
CA GLY A 265 -9.60 20.42 -10.99
C GLY A 265 -9.41 18.90 -11.17
N VAL A 266 -8.27 18.34 -10.75
CA VAL A 266 -8.05 16.89 -10.75
C VAL A 266 -8.47 16.31 -9.39
N VAL A 267 -9.32 15.29 -9.42
CA VAL A 267 -9.86 14.63 -8.23
C VAL A 267 -9.21 13.26 -8.05
N VAL A 268 -8.92 12.89 -6.81
CA VAL A 268 -8.37 11.57 -6.45
C VAL A 268 -9.16 11.00 -5.27
N SER A 269 -9.73 9.79 -5.44
CA SER A 269 -10.31 9.05 -4.32
C SER A 269 -9.24 8.68 -3.30
N GLN A 270 -9.62 8.55 -2.03
CA GLN A 270 -8.67 8.23 -0.97
C GLN A 270 -9.18 7.06 -0.14
N VAL A 271 -8.24 6.18 0.23
CA VAL A 271 -8.48 5.04 1.11
C VAL A 271 -7.92 5.26 2.51
N MET A 272 -7.23 6.39 2.70
CA MET A 272 -6.66 6.83 3.97
C MET A 272 -7.26 8.17 4.38
N PRO A 273 -7.27 8.50 5.68
CA PRO A 273 -7.69 9.82 6.14
C PRO A 273 -6.75 10.92 5.63
N TYR A 274 -7.21 12.16 5.72
CA TYR A 274 -6.44 13.33 5.26
C TYR A 274 -5.12 13.46 6.02
N PRO A 275 -3.95 13.36 5.33
CA PRO A 275 -2.65 13.14 5.98
C PRO A 275 -2.02 14.42 6.56
N PHE A 276 -2.67 15.57 6.42
CA PHE A 276 -2.09 16.88 6.81
C PHE A 276 -2.76 17.49 8.04
N SER A 277 -3.76 16.83 8.65
CA SER A 277 -4.46 17.32 9.83
C SER A 277 -4.33 16.35 11.00
N PRO A 278 -3.90 16.79 12.19
CA PRO A 278 -3.77 15.94 13.37
C PRO A 278 -5.12 15.62 14.06
N ALA A 279 -6.25 15.91 13.41
CA ALA A 279 -7.58 15.68 13.98
C ALA A 279 -7.88 14.19 14.25
N VAL A 280 -7.35 13.30 13.41
CA VAL A 280 -7.47 11.86 13.58
C VAL A 280 -6.23 11.34 14.32
N PRO A 281 -6.34 10.56 15.41
CA PRO A 281 -5.22 10.13 16.23
C PRO A 281 -4.09 9.47 15.44
N ILE A 282 -4.41 8.50 14.56
CA ILE A 282 -3.40 7.82 13.72
C ILE A 282 -2.63 8.80 12.82
N VAL A 283 -3.30 9.86 12.32
CA VAL A 283 -2.64 10.89 11.49
C VAL A 283 -1.74 11.78 12.33
N ARG A 284 -2.14 12.12 13.56
CA ARG A 284 -1.30 12.86 14.51
C ARG A 284 -0.01 12.10 14.81
N ASP A 285 -0.11 10.81 15.16
CA ASP A 285 1.04 9.92 15.40
C ASP A 285 1.97 9.84 14.18
N TYR A 286 1.38 9.76 13.00
CA TYR A 286 2.11 9.74 11.73
C TYR A 286 2.84 11.07 11.49
N LEU A 287 2.18 12.23 11.69
CA LEU A 287 2.79 13.54 11.52
C LEU A 287 3.94 13.78 12.50
N ASP A 288 3.81 13.31 13.75
CA ASP A 288 4.89 13.36 14.73
C ASP A 288 6.09 12.51 14.29
N ALA A 289 5.84 11.32 13.73
CA ALA A 289 6.89 10.46 13.19
C ALA A 289 7.58 11.09 11.96
N VAL A 290 6.82 11.69 11.04
CA VAL A 290 7.36 12.45 9.90
C VAL A 290 8.25 13.58 10.37
N LYS A 291 7.80 14.36 11.37
CA LYS A 291 8.56 15.48 11.94
C LYS A 291 9.84 14.99 12.61
N ALA A 292 9.78 13.91 13.36
CA ALA A 292 10.94 13.34 14.05
C ALA A 292 11.99 12.79 13.07
N ALA A 293 11.58 12.21 11.95
CA ALA A 293 12.48 11.70 10.92
C ALA A 293 13.24 12.82 10.19
N GLY A 294 12.62 13.99 10.02
CA GLY A 294 13.25 15.13 9.34
C GLY A 294 13.60 14.85 7.87
N GLY A 295 14.54 15.64 7.32
CA GLY A 295 15.04 15.47 5.96
C GLY A 295 13.93 15.56 4.91
N ASP A 296 13.92 14.62 3.96
CA ASP A 296 12.94 14.57 2.86
C ASP A 296 11.59 13.92 3.25
N ALA A 297 11.40 13.59 4.53
CA ALA A 297 10.15 13.00 4.98
C ALA A 297 9.03 14.04 4.92
N THR A 298 8.07 13.83 4.03
CA THR A 298 6.90 14.71 3.87
C THR A 298 5.63 13.91 3.97
N ALA A 299 4.62 14.50 4.65
CA ALA A 299 3.32 13.86 4.77
C ALA A 299 2.65 13.70 3.39
N ASN A 300 2.10 12.53 3.13
CA ASN A 300 1.30 12.23 1.94
C ASN A 300 0.48 10.95 2.16
N TYR A 301 -0.53 10.71 1.32
CA TYR A 301 -1.41 9.56 1.45
C TYR A 301 -0.69 8.21 1.35
N SER A 302 0.25 8.05 0.39
CA SER A 302 0.96 6.77 0.22
C SER A 302 1.88 6.43 1.40
N SER A 303 2.53 7.43 1.99
CA SER A 303 3.34 7.18 3.19
C SER A 303 2.48 7.01 4.44
N LEU A 304 1.34 7.71 4.55
CA LEU A 304 0.37 7.43 5.62
C LEU A 304 -0.15 5.98 5.52
N GLU A 305 -0.46 5.49 4.31
CA GLU A 305 -0.89 4.11 4.12
C GLU A 305 0.18 3.11 4.59
N GLY A 306 1.45 3.31 4.20
CA GLY A 306 2.54 2.47 4.71
C GLY A 306 2.68 2.49 6.23
N TYR A 307 2.46 3.65 6.86
CA TYR A 307 2.46 3.79 8.31
C TYR A 307 1.29 3.03 8.97
N VAL A 308 0.09 3.15 8.40
CA VAL A 308 -1.11 2.43 8.87
C VAL A 308 -0.94 0.93 8.68
N ASP A 309 -0.45 0.48 7.52
CA ASP A 309 -0.16 -0.93 7.25
C ASP A 309 0.79 -1.49 8.30
N ALA A 310 1.89 -0.79 8.59
CA ALA A 310 2.84 -1.21 9.60
C ALA A 310 2.22 -1.28 11.02
N ARG A 311 1.33 -0.33 11.36
CA ARG A 311 0.62 -0.34 12.64
C ARG A 311 -0.33 -1.53 12.75
N VAL A 312 -1.12 -1.80 11.72
CA VAL A 312 -2.03 -2.96 11.68
C VAL A 312 -1.24 -4.28 11.76
N PHE A 313 -0.12 -4.37 11.04
CA PHE A 313 0.76 -5.54 11.10
C PHE A 313 1.28 -5.81 12.52
N VAL A 314 1.78 -4.77 13.19
CA VAL A 314 2.28 -4.85 14.57
C VAL A 314 1.17 -5.22 15.55
N GLU A 315 -0.04 -4.70 15.35
CA GLU A 315 -1.19 -5.07 16.17
C GLU A 315 -1.55 -6.55 15.99
N GLY A 316 -1.49 -7.05 14.74
CA GLY A 316 -1.64 -8.49 14.46
C GLY A 316 -0.62 -9.34 15.22
N LEU A 317 0.66 -8.94 15.23
CA LEU A 317 1.71 -9.63 15.99
C LEU A 317 1.43 -9.63 17.51
N ARG A 318 0.98 -8.50 18.05
CA ARG A 318 0.67 -8.39 19.49
C ARG A 318 -0.50 -9.29 19.89
N ARG A 319 -1.56 -9.34 19.09
CA ARG A 319 -2.73 -10.18 19.35
C ARG A 319 -2.45 -11.67 19.16
N GLY A 320 -1.59 -12.00 18.20
CA GLY A 320 -1.13 -13.37 17.99
C GLY A 320 -0.29 -13.95 19.11
N ARG A 321 0.21 -13.12 20.04
CA ARG A 321 0.99 -13.48 21.22
C ARG A 321 2.25 -14.32 20.95
N SER A 322 2.60 -14.50 19.69
CA SER A 322 3.82 -15.22 19.27
C SER A 322 4.35 -14.61 17.97
N ASN A 323 5.67 -14.61 17.81
CA ASN A 323 6.33 -14.15 16.59
C ASN A 323 6.46 -15.32 15.59
N THR A 324 5.33 -15.99 15.30
CA THR A 324 5.21 -17.02 14.27
C THR A 324 4.25 -16.57 13.18
N ARG A 325 4.33 -17.16 11.99
CA ARG A 325 3.43 -16.85 10.87
C ARG A 325 1.97 -17.17 11.21
N GLU A 326 1.73 -18.28 11.91
CA GLU A 326 0.41 -18.69 12.39
C GLU A 326 -0.12 -17.72 13.45
N GLY A 327 0.75 -17.28 14.38
CA GLY A 327 0.41 -16.26 15.37
C GLY A 327 0.00 -14.94 14.72
N LEU A 328 0.79 -14.46 13.73
CA LEU A 328 0.44 -13.27 12.97
C LEU A 328 -0.90 -13.43 12.26
N ALA A 329 -1.12 -14.54 11.53
CA ALA A 329 -2.37 -14.78 10.81
C ALA A 329 -3.58 -14.78 11.77
N SER A 330 -3.51 -15.53 12.88
CA SER A 330 -4.55 -15.55 13.90
C SER A 330 -4.79 -14.18 14.54
N GLY A 331 -3.72 -13.43 14.80
CA GLY A 331 -3.82 -12.07 15.33
C GLY A 331 -4.52 -11.13 14.35
N LEU A 332 -4.16 -11.17 13.06
CA LEU A 332 -4.79 -10.36 12.02
C LEU A 332 -6.27 -10.74 11.82
N GLU A 333 -6.62 -12.03 11.80
CA GLU A 333 -8.01 -12.51 11.70
C GLU A 333 -8.87 -12.09 12.90
N SER A 334 -8.25 -11.84 14.06
CA SER A 334 -8.93 -11.35 15.26
C SER A 334 -9.25 -9.86 15.24
N LEU A 335 -8.74 -9.11 14.27
CA LEU A 335 -8.94 -7.66 14.14
C LEU A 335 -10.36 -7.38 13.64
N GLN A 336 -11.28 -7.13 14.57
CA GLN A 336 -12.64 -6.68 14.29
C GLN A 336 -12.86 -5.35 15.01
N HIS A 337 -13.23 -4.30 14.25
CA HIS A 337 -13.53 -2.96 14.79
C HIS A 337 -12.43 -2.42 15.73
N VAL A 338 -11.20 -2.43 15.23
CA VAL A 338 -10.05 -1.91 16.00
C VAL A 338 -10.03 -0.39 15.89
N ASP A 339 -10.17 0.28 17.01
CA ASP A 339 -9.90 1.69 17.13
C ASP A 339 -8.40 1.89 17.43
N PHE A 340 -7.76 2.75 16.65
CA PHE A 340 -6.36 3.08 16.82
C PHE A 340 -6.21 4.46 17.50
N ASP A 341 -6.91 4.64 18.62
CA ASP A 341 -6.81 5.84 19.47
C ASP A 341 -5.37 6.17 19.90
#